data_bf309a775dc6020f6c58d82ead7ea8c8
#
_entry.id   bf309a775dc6020f6c58d82ead7ea8c8
#
_cell.length_a   1.000
_cell.length_b   1.000
_cell.length_c   1.000
_cell.angle_alpha   90.00
_cell.angle_beta   90.00
_cell.angle_gamma   90.00
#
_symmetry.space_group_name_H-M   'P 1'
#
loop_
_entity.id
_entity.type
_entity.pdbx_description
1 polymer ?
#
loop_
_entity_poly.entity_id
_entity_poly.type
_entity_poly.pdbx_seq_one_letter_code
_entity_poly.pdbx_strand_id
1 'polypeptide(L)'
;MKKNFKNIFNYILLLLITIIVLYFSLKDNFEVTLNELKKVNLFWIMFAVLFIIFYWIFRTLSIHAFVKKFKPNFNFKSSFKMMMTTIFFDGVTPFSSGGQPVQVYYLKKHGIQVVNGTNIAIQNFIVYQIALVLLGLIAIISNSILKIFPGDNLLRKLVTLGFIINLLVTVGLFSIAFLKKFNRFVCKVVINFLSKIKVIKNKQETLEKFNSYVSDFNIGAKDLLKNKRIFINGILINLVALCCYYVIPLIILFAMRDYTSLNVFTAIITSAYVMLIGSFVPIPGGSGGLEYGFVAFFGYFLQASGKLTALMILWRLVTYYLGIIAGAIIMNIKEKGK
;
A
#
# COMPACT_ATOMS: atom_id res chain seq x y z
N MET A 1 -12.22 9.13 27.50
CA MET A 1 -13.04 7.95 27.16
C MET A 1 -13.48 7.88 25.70
N LYS A 2 -14.00 8.93 25.05
CA LYS A 2 -14.46 8.88 23.62
C LYS A 2 -13.39 8.47 22.57
N LYS A 3 -12.09 8.68 22.83
CA LYS A 3 -11.03 8.36 21.88
C LYS A 3 -10.72 6.85 21.81
N ASN A 4 -10.91 6.11 22.91
CA ASN A 4 -10.72 4.66 22.94
C ASN A 4 -11.86 3.90 22.22
N PHE A 5 -13.09 4.39 22.28
CA PHE A 5 -14.24 3.77 21.64
C PHE A 5 -14.14 3.73 20.11
N LYS A 6 -13.63 4.83 19.48
CA LYS A 6 -13.44 4.87 18.02
C LYS A 6 -12.38 3.88 17.52
N ASN A 7 -11.32 3.67 18.30
CA ASN A 7 -10.29 2.69 17.96
C ASN A 7 -10.79 1.25 18.11
N ILE A 8 -11.53 0.98 19.20
CA ILE A 8 -12.14 -0.34 19.45
C ILE A 8 -13.16 -0.66 18.35
N PHE A 9 -13.98 0.29 17.93
CA PHE A 9 -14.93 0.12 16.84
C PHE A 9 -14.24 -0.25 15.51
N ASN A 10 -13.13 0.41 15.16
CA ASN A 10 -12.36 0.09 13.95
C ASN A 10 -11.75 -1.32 14.00
N TYR A 11 -11.25 -1.76 15.16
CA TYR A 11 -10.74 -3.12 15.33
C TYR A 11 -11.85 -4.17 15.23
N ILE A 12 -13.02 -3.89 15.84
CA ILE A 12 -14.19 -4.78 15.74
C ILE A 12 -14.68 -4.85 14.30
N LEU A 13 -14.78 -3.73 13.61
CA LEU A 13 -15.18 -3.66 12.21
C LEU A 13 -14.22 -4.46 11.32
N LEU A 14 -12.91 -4.31 11.51
CA LEU A 14 -11.89 -5.06 10.78
C LEU A 14 -12.01 -6.56 11.04
N LEU A 15 -12.21 -6.95 12.30
CA LEU A 15 -12.40 -8.34 12.69
C LEU A 15 -13.67 -8.93 12.11
N LEU A 16 -14.78 -8.19 12.12
CA LEU A 16 -16.04 -8.59 11.50
C LEU A 16 -15.91 -8.77 9.98
N ILE A 17 -15.31 -7.81 9.29
CA ILE A 17 -15.07 -7.91 7.84
C ILE A 17 -14.21 -9.13 7.53
N THR A 18 -13.16 -9.36 8.31
CA THR A 18 -12.28 -10.52 8.17
C THR A 18 -13.07 -11.83 8.33
N ILE A 19 -13.89 -11.94 9.38
CA ILE A 19 -14.72 -13.13 9.64
C ILE A 19 -15.71 -13.35 8.51
N ILE A 20 -16.37 -12.29 8.03
CA ILE A 20 -17.34 -12.37 6.92
C ILE A 20 -16.63 -12.85 5.64
N VAL A 21 -15.48 -12.26 5.29
CA VAL A 21 -14.72 -12.67 4.10
C VAL A 21 -14.26 -14.13 4.21
N LEU A 22 -13.74 -14.53 5.37
CA LEU A 22 -13.33 -15.92 5.62
C LEU A 22 -14.53 -16.87 5.55
N TYR A 23 -15.68 -16.51 6.13
CA TYR A 23 -16.89 -17.31 6.08
C TYR A 23 -17.35 -17.56 4.66
N PHE A 24 -17.50 -16.50 3.85
CA PHE A 24 -17.91 -16.64 2.45
C PHE A 24 -16.88 -17.37 1.59
N SER A 25 -15.59 -17.25 1.90
CA SER A 25 -14.53 -17.96 1.19
C SER A 25 -14.46 -19.44 1.53
N LEU A 26 -14.88 -19.82 2.74
CA LEU A 26 -14.74 -21.18 3.26
C LEU A 26 -16.02 -22.01 3.19
N LYS A 27 -17.22 -21.38 3.21
CA LYS A 27 -18.51 -22.10 3.40
C LYS A 27 -18.72 -23.26 2.44
N ASP A 28 -18.30 -23.12 1.18
CA ASP A 28 -18.58 -24.11 0.12
C ASP A 28 -17.44 -25.15 -0.04
N ASN A 29 -16.24 -24.90 0.52
CA ASN A 29 -15.04 -25.72 0.30
C ASN A 29 -14.20 -25.93 1.57
N PHE A 30 -14.82 -25.89 2.74
CA PHE A 30 -14.11 -25.87 4.02
C PHE A 30 -13.16 -27.08 4.21
N GLU A 31 -13.68 -28.30 4.01
CA GLU A 31 -12.88 -29.52 4.20
C GLU A 31 -11.72 -29.61 3.21
N VAL A 32 -11.96 -29.28 1.95
CA VAL A 32 -10.93 -29.30 0.90
C VAL A 32 -9.85 -28.27 1.22
N THR A 33 -10.27 -27.05 1.59
CA THR A 33 -9.36 -25.98 1.96
C THR A 33 -8.52 -26.36 3.20
N LEU A 34 -9.15 -26.95 4.23
CA LEU A 34 -8.46 -27.38 5.43
C LEU A 34 -7.44 -28.50 5.14
N ASN A 35 -7.79 -29.42 4.25
CA ASN A 35 -6.88 -30.49 3.85
C ASN A 35 -5.69 -29.96 3.04
N GLU A 36 -5.88 -28.96 2.20
CA GLU A 36 -4.78 -28.27 1.50
C GLU A 36 -3.87 -27.51 2.49
N LEU A 37 -4.45 -26.82 3.48
CA LEU A 37 -3.68 -26.13 4.52
C LEU A 37 -2.84 -27.08 5.39
N LYS A 38 -3.32 -28.30 5.68
CA LYS A 38 -2.58 -29.32 6.45
C LYS A 38 -1.33 -29.85 5.71
N LYS A 39 -1.32 -29.81 4.36
CA LYS A 39 -0.22 -30.33 3.53
C LYS A 39 0.89 -29.31 3.29
N VAL A 40 0.72 -28.09 3.77
CA VAL A 40 1.62 -26.97 3.49
C VAL A 40 3.02 -27.21 4.03
N ASN A 41 4.02 -27.03 3.19
CA ASN A 41 5.42 -27.08 3.58
C ASN A 41 5.86 -25.75 4.21
N LEU A 42 6.15 -25.80 5.51
CA LEU A 42 6.54 -24.63 6.30
C LEU A 42 7.82 -23.95 5.80
N PHE A 43 8.75 -24.68 5.18
CA PHE A 43 9.96 -24.09 4.61
C PHE A 43 9.63 -23.02 3.58
N TRP A 44 8.72 -23.29 2.67
CA TRP A 44 8.30 -22.32 1.66
C TRP A 44 7.46 -21.18 2.24
N ILE A 45 6.70 -21.42 3.31
CA ILE A 45 6.01 -20.34 4.03
C ILE A 45 7.03 -19.40 4.70
N MET A 46 8.10 -19.93 5.31
CA MET A 46 9.19 -19.09 5.84
C MET A 46 9.86 -18.28 4.73
N PHE A 47 9.98 -18.86 3.54
CA PHE A 47 10.50 -18.15 2.37
C PHE A 47 9.56 -17.05 1.88
N ALA A 48 8.24 -17.27 1.90
CA ALA A 48 7.24 -16.21 1.64
C ALA A 48 7.32 -15.09 2.69
N VAL A 49 7.52 -15.43 3.97
CA VAL A 49 7.74 -14.45 5.04
C VAL A 49 9.04 -13.67 4.84
N LEU A 50 10.10 -14.30 4.35
CA LEU A 50 11.34 -13.60 3.99
C LEU A 50 11.11 -12.55 2.88
N PHE A 51 10.31 -12.88 1.88
CA PHE A 51 9.99 -11.96 0.77
C PHE A 51 9.14 -10.77 1.23
N ILE A 52 8.20 -10.95 2.16
CA ILE A 52 7.46 -9.81 2.73
C ILE A 52 8.37 -8.94 3.61
N ILE A 53 9.34 -9.50 4.31
CA ILE A 53 10.35 -8.75 5.05
C ILE A 53 11.23 -7.94 4.07
N PHE A 54 11.64 -8.48 2.93
CA PHE A 54 12.36 -7.74 1.89
C PHE A 54 11.51 -6.58 1.36
N TYR A 55 10.22 -6.79 1.11
CA TYR A 55 9.29 -5.72 0.76
C TYR A 55 9.33 -4.59 1.80
N TRP A 56 9.24 -4.88 3.09
CA TRP A 56 9.29 -3.88 4.16
C TRP A 56 10.63 -3.15 4.22
N ILE A 57 11.74 -3.88 4.03
CA ILE A 57 13.09 -3.30 4.01
C ILE A 57 13.25 -2.35 2.81
N PHE A 58 12.87 -2.76 1.60
CA PHE A 58 12.97 -1.91 0.42
C PHE A 58 12.07 -0.67 0.53
N ARG A 59 10.85 -0.82 1.04
CA ARG A 59 9.96 0.31 1.35
C ARG A 59 10.62 1.28 2.34
N THR A 60 11.30 0.75 3.34
CA THR A 60 12.05 1.54 4.33
C THR A 60 13.25 2.25 3.69
N LEU A 61 14.01 1.57 2.85
CA LEU A 61 15.15 2.16 2.13
C LEU A 61 14.71 3.36 1.27
N SER A 62 13.56 3.23 0.59
CA SER A 62 13.00 4.32 -0.20
C SER A 62 12.76 5.56 0.66
N ILE A 63 11.97 5.48 1.73
CA ILE A 63 11.67 6.64 2.58
C ILE A 63 12.91 7.15 3.33
N HIS A 64 13.80 6.25 3.75
CA HIS A 64 15.04 6.60 4.45
C HIS A 64 15.92 7.50 3.61
N ALA A 65 16.02 7.26 2.30
CA ALA A 65 16.79 8.10 1.38
C ALA A 65 16.26 9.55 1.35
N PHE A 66 14.95 9.75 1.37
CA PHE A 66 14.33 11.07 1.45
C PHE A 66 14.54 11.73 2.82
N VAL A 67 14.43 10.97 3.91
CA VAL A 67 14.64 11.49 5.28
C VAL A 67 16.07 11.97 5.46
N LYS A 68 17.07 11.20 4.99
CA LYS A 68 18.50 11.55 5.13
C LYS A 68 18.87 12.88 4.46
N LYS A 69 18.10 13.33 3.48
CA LYS A 69 18.32 14.64 2.86
C LYS A 69 18.09 15.79 3.85
N PHE A 70 17.14 15.64 4.78
CA PHE A 70 16.81 16.66 5.78
C PHE A 70 17.51 16.42 7.12
N LYS A 71 17.82 15.17 7.42
CA LYS A 71 18.49 14.74 8.65
C LYS A 71 19.50 13.64 8.34
N PRO A 72 20.77 14.00 7.94
CA PRO A 72 21.78 13.02 7.51
C PRO A 72 22.04 11.90 8.51
N ASN A 73 22.01 12.22 9.81
CA ASN A 73 22.25 11.26 10.90
C ASN A 73 20.98 10.50 11.33
N PHE A 74 19.91 10.47 10.50
CA PHE A 74 18.70 9.72 10.84
C PHE A 74 18.96 8.22 10.77
N ASN A 75 18.61 7.49 11.86
CA ASN A 75 18.92 6.08 11.97
C ASN A 75 17.95 5.25 11.11
N PHE A 76 18.47 4.23 10.42
CA PHE A 76 17.67 3.28 9.64
C PHE A 76 16.63 2.54 10.49
N LYS A 77 16.98 2.16 11.74
CA LYS A 77 16.02 1.51 12.66
C LYS A 77 14.79 2.38 12.93
N SER A 78 14.98 3.70 13.06
CA SER A 78 13.86 4.65 13.22
C SER A 78 13.03 4.75 11.94
N SER A 79 13.66 4.71 10.75
CA SER A 79 12.93 4.65 9.47
C SER A 79 12.15 3.35 9.33
N PHE A 80 12.70 2.23 9.74
CA PHE A 80 12.03 0.93 9.72
C PHE A 80 10.82 0.92 10.67
N LYS A 81 11.01 1.41 11.89
CA LYS A 81 9.89 1.56 12.84
C LYS A 81 8.79 2.46 12.28
N MET A 82 9.15 3.59 11.69
CA MET A 82 8.20 4.48 11.03
C MET A 82 7.45 3.75 9.90
N MET A 83 8.15 2.99 9.05
CA MET A 83 7.54 2.24 7.96
C MET A 83 6.60 1.14 8.47
N MET A 84 7.00 0.38 9.49
CA MET A 84 6.13 -0.65 10.09
C MET A 84 4.87 -0.04 10.73
N THR A 85 5.03 1.11 11.40
CA THR A 85 3.88 1.87 11.91
C THR A 85 2.98 2.35 10.78
N THR A 86 3.55 2.78 9.64
CA THR A 86 2.82 3.15 8.43
C THR A 86 2.00 1.97 7.90
N ILE A 87 2.60 0.79 7.76
CA ILE A 87 1.95 -0.43 7.29
C ILE A 87 0.76 -0.80 8.18
N PHE A 88 0.91 -0.68 9.50
CA PHE A 88 -0.20 -0.88 10.43
C PHE A 88 -1.36 0.07 10.15
N PHE A 89 -1.09 1.38 10.09
CA PHE A 89 -2.15 2.37 9.88
C PHE A 89 -2.76 2.30 8.48
N ASP A 90 -1.98 1.99 7.44
CA ASP A 90 -2.50 1.72 6.09
C ASP A 90 -3.44 0.51 6.09
N GLY A 91 -3.08 -0.54 6.83
CA GLY A 91 -3.89 -1.75 6.94
C GLY A 91 -5.24 -1.54 7.64
N VAL A 92 -5.31 -0.65 8.64
CA VAL A 92 -6.53 -0.43 9.44
C VAL A 92 -7.37 0.77 9.02
N THR A 93 -6.96 1.51 7.98
CA THR A 93 -7.68 2.69 7.49
C THR A 93 -8.22 2.49 6.08
N PRO A 94 -9.40 3.07 5.77
CA PRO A 94 -9.94 3.05 4.41
C PRO A 94 -8.95 3.65 3.41
N PHE A 95 -8.91 3.09 2.19
CA PHE A 95 -8.01 3.52 1.11
C PHE A 95 -6.51 3.55 1.49
N SER A 96 -6.10 2.83 2.55
CA SER A 96 -4.72 2.88 3.08
C SER A 96 -4.23 4.33 3.32
N SER A 97 -5.11 5.18 3.86
CA SER A 97 -4.87 6.63 3.97
C SER A 97 -4.19 7.07 5.28
N GLY A 98 -4.02 6.15 6.23
CA GLY A 98 -3.49 6.47 7.57
C GLY A 98 -1.98 6.60 7.64
N GLY A 99 -1.26 6.02 6.70
CA GLY A 99 0.19 5.94 6.77
C GLY A 99 0.90 7.27 6.61
N GLN A 100 0.52 8.10 5.64
CA GLN A 100 1.17 9.38 5.39
C GLN A 100 1.07 10.35 6.57
N PRO A 101 -0.10 10.57 7.20
CA PRO A 101 -0.19 11.37 8.41
C PRO A 101 0.69 10.84 9.55
N VAL A 102 0.80 9.53 9.69
CA VAL A 102 1.63 8.89 10.71
C VAL A 102 3.12 9.12 10.43
N GLN A 103 3.55 9.05 9.18
CA GLN A 103 4.93 9.39 8.80
C GLN A 103 5.28 10.82 9.20
N VAL A 104 4.41 11.79 8.87
CA VAL A 104 4.61 13.20 9.23
C VAL A 104 4.70 13.38 10.75
N TYR A 105 3.80 12.75 11.50
CA TYR A 105 3.81 12.79 12.96
C TYR A 105 5.09 12.20 13.55
N TYR A 106 5.54 11.06 13.02
CA TYR A 106 6.76 10.40 13.46
C TYR A 106 8.01 11.25 13.18
N LEU A 107 8.11 11.82 11.98
CA LEU A 107 9.20 12.72 11.59
C LEU A 107 9.23 13.97 12.46
N LYS A 108 8.06 14.56 12.78
CA LYS A 108 7.95 15.68 13.72
C LYS A 108 8.51 15.33 15.09
N LYS A 109 8.18 14.17 15.64
CA LYS A 109 8.75 13.68 16.91
C LYS A 109 10.26 13.57 16.91
N HIS A 110 10.85 13.36 15.72
CA HIS A 110 12.29 13.25 15.54
C HIS A 110 12.95 14.58 15.12
N GLY A 111 12.26 15.72 15.32
CA GLY A 111 12.83 17.05 15.08
C GLY A 111 12.83 17.52 13.62
N ILE A 112 12.08 16.86 12.73
CA ILE A 112 11.87 17.33 11.36
C ILE A 112 10.61 18.19 11.33
N GLN A 113 10.71 19.40 10.77
CA GLN A 113 9.56 20.31 10.64
C GLN A 113 8.40 19.64 9.87
N VAL A 114 7.16 19.97 10.23
CA VAL A 114 5.96 19.36 9.63
C VAL A 114 5.93 19.51 8.11
N VAL A 115 6.32 20.68 7.59
CA VAL A 115 6.39 20.96 6.14
C VAL A 115 7.35 19.99 5.44
N ASN A 116 8.55 19.82 6.00
CA ASN A 116 9.56 18.90 5.47
C ASN A 116 9.10 17.43 5.60
N GLY A 117 8.51 17.07 6.74
CA GLY A 117 7.91 15.74 6.95
C GLY A 117 6.82 15.42 5.94
N THR A 118 5.96 16.39 5.63
CA THR A 118 4.92 16.27 4.60
C THR A 118 5.53 16.10 3.20
N ASN A 119 6.57 16.88 2.89
CA ASN A 119 7.31 16.72 1.62
C ASN A 119 7.90 15.32 1.49
N ILE A 120 8.56 14.80 2.53
CA ILE A 120 9.14 13.46 2.55
C ILE A 120 8.05 12.41 2.31
N ALA A 121 6.93 12.47 3.06
CA ALA A 121 5.85 11.51 2.96
C ALA A 121 5.21 11.49 1.56
N ILE A 122 4.92 12.67 0.99
CA ILE A 122 4.32 12.78 -0.35
C ILE A 122 5.30 12.32 -1.43
N GLN A 123 6.57 12.71 -1.38
CA GLN A 123 7.58 12.29 -2.35
C GLN A 123 7.78 10.77 -2.33
N ASN A 124 7.86 10.17 -1.14
CA ASN A 124 7.94 8.72 -1.02
C ASN A 124 6.68 8.03 -1.56
N PHE A 125 5.50 8.63 -1.36
CA PHE A 125 4.26 8.10 -1.91
C PHE A 125 4.20 8.23 -3.43
N ILE A 126 4.67 9.35 -4.01
CA ILE A 126 4.75 9.54 -5.47
C ILE A 126 5.64 8.48 -6.12
N VAL A 127 6.86 8.22 -5.61
CA VAL A 127 7.75 7.22 -6.21
C VAL A 127 7.17 5.80 -6.10
N TYR A 128 6.44 5.51 -5.02
CA TYR A 128 5.71 4.25 -4.89
C TYR A 128 4.57 4.12 -5.91
N GLN A 129 3.76 5.16 -6.06
CA GLN A 129 2.66 5.19 -7.02
C GLN A 129 3.16 5.08 -8.47
N ILE A 130 4.28 5.74 -8.81
CA ILE A 130 4.91 5.58 -10.13
C ILE A 130 5.32 4.11 -10.35
N ALA A 131 5.95 3.47 -9.37
CA ALA A 131 6.33 2.07 -9.48
C ALA A 131 5.11 1.15 -9.65
N LEU A 132 4.02 1.40 -8.92
CA LEU A 132 2.76 0.66 -9.04
C LEU A 132 2.12 0.84 -10.43
N VAL A 133 2.05 2.07 -10.92
CA VAL A 133 1.51 2.37 -12.27
C VAL A 133 2.38 1.74 -13.36
N LEU A 134 3.70 1.76 -13.23
CA LEU A 134 4.61 1.12 -14.19
C LEU A 134 4.39 -0.40 -14.25
N LEU A 135 4.32 -1.08 -13.09
CA LEU A 135 4.02 -2.51 -13.06
C LEU A 135 2.62 -2.83 -13.57
N GLY A 136 1.63 -2.00 -13.25
CA GLY A 136 0.28 -2.12 -13.79
C GLY A 136 0.26 -1.97 -15.31
N LEU A 137 1.01 -1.00 -15.87
CA LEU A 137 1.13 -0.81 -17.31
C LEU A 137 1.81 -2.00 -17.99
N ILE A 138 2.92 -2.49 -17.42
CA ILE A 138 3.61 -3.69 -17.91
C ILE A 138 2.64 -4.88 -17.90
N ALA A 139 1.85 -5.05 -16.84
CA ALA A 139 0.88 -6.13 -16.74
C ALA A 139 -0.20 -6.03 -17.83
N ILE A 140 -0.75 -4.84 -18.09
CA ILE A 140 -1.76 -4.61 -19.11
C ILE A 140 -1.19 -4.89 -20.51
N ILE A 141 0.01 -4.39 -20.81
CA ILE A 141 0.69 -4.63 -22.10
C ILE A 141 0.97 -6.12 -22.27
N SER A 142 1.53 -6.78 -21.25
CA SER A 142 1.83 -8.21 -21.28
C SER A 142 0.58 -9.04 -21.55
N ASN A 143 -0.54 -8.73 -20.89
CA ASN A 143 -1.79 -9.42 -21.17
C ASN A 143 -2.34 -9.16 -22.57
N SER A 144 -2.17 -7.93 -23.10
CA SER A 144 -2.61 -7.61 -24.47
C SER A 144 -1.85 -8.41 -25.53
N ILE A 145 -0.56 -8.69 -25.31
CA ILE A 145 0.31 -9.41 -26.23
C ILE A 145 0.13 -10.93 -26.03
N LEU A 146 0.24 -11.42 -24.80
CA LEU A 146 0.31 -12.84 -24.47
C LEU A 146 -1.05 -13.47 -24.20
N LYS A 147 -2.13 -12.67 -24.14
CA LYS A 147 -3.51 -13.12 -23.86
C LYS A 147 -3.62 -14.04 -22.64
N ILE A 148 -2.90 -13.69 -21.57
CA ILE A 148 -2.82 -14.47 -20.31
C ILE A 148 -4.22 -14.69 -19.71
N PHE A 149 -5.05 -13.63 -19.76
CA PHE A 149 -6.44 -13.68 -19.26
C PHE A 149 -7.38 -13.54 -20.46
N PRO A 150 -8.05 -14.63 -20.89
CA PRO A 150 -9.03 -14.55 -21.95
C PRO A 150 -10.26 -13.73 -21.50
N GLY A 151 -10.72 -12.94 -22.39
CA GLY A 151 -11.79 -12.01 -22.52
C GLY A 151 -12.98 -11.92 -21.55
N ASP A 152 -12.80 -11.83 -20.25
CA ASP A 152 -13.85 -11.36 -19.36
C ASP A 152 -13.95 -9.83 -19.42
N ASN A 153 -15.04 -9.33 -20.01
CA ASN A 153 -15.26 -7.88 -20.19
C ASN A 153 -15.37 -7.13 -18.86
N LEU A 154 -15.92 -7.74 -17.80
CA LEU A 154 -16.06 -7.12 -16.49
C LEU A 154 -14.69 -6.96 -15.83
N LEU A 155 -13.90 -8.04 -15.76
CA LEU A 155 -12.56 -8.01 -15.18
C LEU A 155 -11.64 -7.02 -15.91
N ARG A 156 -11.68 -6.99 -17.23
CA ARG A 156 -10.93 -6.00 -18.04
C ARG A 156 -11.32 -4.57 -17.68
N LYS A 157 -12.62 -4.26 -17.56
CA LYS A 157 -13.11 -2.94 -17.16
C LYS A 157 -12.64 -2.57 -15.76
N LEU A 158 -12.70 -3.50 -14.79
CA LEU A 158 -12.26 -3.26 -13.41
C LEU A 158 -10.75 -2.97 -13.33
N VAL A 159 -9.92 -3.74 -14.05
CA VAL A 159 -8.47 -3.50 -14.12
C VAL A 159 -8.17 -2.14 -14.76
N THR A 160 -8.84 -1.82 -15.88
CA THR A 160 -8.67 -0.54 -16.56
C THR A 160 -9.09 0.62 -15.66
N LEU A 161 -10.21 0.49 -14.97
CA LEU A 161 -10.68 1.48 -13.99
C LEU A 161 -9.65 1.67 -12.86
N GLY A 162 -9.16 0.58 -12.27
CA GLY A 162 -8.14 0.63 -11.23
C GLY A 162 -6.84 1.28 -11.72
N PHE A 163 -6.41 0.97 -12.95
CA PHE A 163 -5.25 1.60 -13.57
C PHE A 163 -5.45 3.12 -13.74
N ILE A 164 -6.59 3.54 -14.28
CA ILE A 164 -6.93 4.95 -14.48
C ILE A 164 -6.96 5.68 -13.13
N ILE A 165 -7.57 5.10 -12.10
CA ILE A 165 -7.61 5.70 -10.76
C ILE A 165 -6.18 5.90 -10.22
N ASN A 166 -5.32 4.87 -10.27
CA ASN A 166 -3.93 4.98 -9.82
C ASN A 166 -3.13 6.01 -10.61
N LEU A 167 -3.35 6.09 -11.93
CA LEU A 167 -2.73 7.10 -12.79
C LEU A 167 -3.18 8.51 -12.39
N LEU A 168 -4.49 8.72 -12.20
CA LEU A 168 -5.04 10.02 -11.77
C LEU A 168 -4.53 10.42 -10.38
N VAL A 169 -4.43 9.48 -9.43
CA VAL A 169 -3.83 9.73 -8.12
C VAL A 169 -2.37 10.15 -8.28
N THR A 170 -1.61 9.45 -9.11
CA THR A 170 -0.19 9.76 -9.36
C THR A 170 -0.02 11.16 -9.97
N VAL A 171 -0.78 11.47 -11.01
CA VAL A 171 -0.78 12.79 -11.67
C VAL A 171 -1.25 13.88 -10.71
N GLY A 172 -2.29 13.63 -9.92
CA GLY A 172 -2.81 14.56 -8.92
C GLY A 172 -1.78 14.88 -7.84
N LEU A 173 -1.13 13.86 -7.27
CA LEU A 173 -0.07 14.02 -6.27
C LEU A 173 1.14 14.79 -6.84
N PHE A 174 1.55 14.44 -8.06
CA PHE A 174 2.61 15.16 -8.75
C PHE A 174 2.23 16.62 -8.98
N SER A 175 1.00 16.88 -9.41
CA SER A 175 0.47 18.24 -9.60
C SER A 175 0.44 19.04 -8.29
N ILE A 176 0.00 18.44 -7.19
CA ILE A 176 0.04 19.06 -5.85
C ILE A 176 1.48 19.37 -5.43
N ALA A 177 2.40 18.44 -5.65
CA ALA A 177 3.78 18.61 -5.25
C ALA A 177 4.52 19.70 -6.05
N PHE A 178 4.26 19.83 -7.36
CA PHE A 178 5.10 20.62 -8.26
C PHE A 178 4.42 21.83 -8.89
N LEU A 179 3.09 21.86 -8.99
CA LEU A 179 2.33 22.94 -9.63
C LEU A 179 1.74 23.89 -8.58
N LYS A 180 2.39 25.03 -8.33
CA LYS A 180 1.93 26.04 -7.35
C LYS A 180 0.47 26.48 -7.56
N LYS A 181 0.03 26.64 -8.82
CA LYS A 181 -1.34 27.04 -9.16
C LYS A 181 -2.35 25.97 -8.77
N PHE A 182 -2.05 24.69 -9.07
CA PHE A 182 -2.91 23.56 -8.76
C PHE A 182 -2.98 23.34 -7.23
N ASN A 183 -1.84 23.41 -6.55
CA ASN A 183 -1.80 23.30 -5.09
C ASN A 183 -2.68 24.37 -4.42
N ARG A 184 -2.54 25.66 -4.81
CA ARG A 184 -3.40 26.74 -4.31
C ARG A 184 -4.88 26.49 -4.60
N PHE A 185 -5.22 25.99 -5.78
CA PHE A 185 -6.59 25.65 -6.14
C PHE A 185 -7.15 24.58 -5.22
N VAL A 186 -6.44 23.45 -5.03
CA VAL A 186 -6.86 22.37 -4.15
C VAL A 186 -7.04 22.86 -2.70
N CYS A 187 -6.07 23.63 -2.20
CA CYS A 187 -6.16 24.22 -0.86
C CYS A 187 -7.37 25.12 -0.70
N LYS A 188 -7.66 25.99 -1.69
CA LYS A 188 -8.84 26.87 -1.68
C LYS A 188 -10.14 26.05 -1.66
N VAL A 189 -10.23 24.99 -2.43
CA VAL A 189 -11.40 24.07 -2.44
C VAL A 189 -11.57 23.40 -1.09
N VAL A 190 -10.51 22.84 -0.52
CA VAL A 190 -10.54 22.17 0.79
C VAL A 190 -10.93 23.16 1.91
N ILE A 191 -10.33 24.35 1.96
CA ILE A 191 -10.63 25.37 2.97
C ILE A 191 -12.07 25.85 2.84
N ASN A 192 -12.56 26.05 1.60
CA ASN A 192 -13.95 26.44 1.37
C ASN A 192 -14.92 25.36 1.88
N PHE A 193 -14.64 24.08 1.62
CA PHE A 193 -15.44 22.97 2.08
C PHE A 193 -15.43 22.88 3.62
N LEU A 194 -14.26 22.94 4.27
CA LEU A 194 -14.14 22.89 5.73
C LEU A 194 -14.79 24.11 6.41
N SER A 195 -14.75 25.28 5.78
CA SER A 195 -15.46 26.48 6.24
C SER A 195 -16.97 26.31 6.16
N LYS A 196 -17.47 25.68 5.05
CA LYS A 196 -18.90 25.41 4.86
C LYS A 196 -19.48 24.47 5.91
N ILE A 197 -18.70 23.47 6.35
CA ILE A 197 -19.06 22.54 7.44
C ILE A 197 -18.69 23.08 8.85
N LYS A 198 -18.37 24.39 8.97
CA LYS A 198 -18.05 25.10 10.21
C LYS A 198 -16.87 24.54 11.02
N VAL A 199 -15.94 23.82 10.39
CA VAL A 199 -14.71 23.33 11.02
C VAL A 199 -13.68 24.46 11.15
N ILE A 200 -13.67 25.40 10.21
CA ILE A 200 -12.77 26.57 10.18
C ILE A 200 -13.59 27.82 10.57
N LYS A 201 -13.17 28.51 11.63
CA LYS A 201 -13.83 29.74 12.11
C LYS A 201 -13.39 31.01 11.35
N ASN A 202 -12.09 31.10 11.02
CA ASN A 202 -11.50 32.25 10.30
C ASN A 202 -10.89 31.79 8.99
N LYS A 203 -11.65 31.96 7.89
CA LYS A 203 -11.27 31.51 6.55
C LYS A 203 -10.06 32.26 6.00
N GLN A 204 -10.00 33.59 6.23
CA GLN A 204 -8.96 34.45 5.63
C GLN A 204 -7.59 34.19 6.27
N GLU A 205 -7.53 34.15 7.60
CA GLU A 205 -6.30 33.82 8.32
C GLU A 205 -5.79 32.40 8.00
N THR A 206 -6.73 31.44 7.85
CA THR A 206 -6.39 30.08 7.47
C THR A 206 -5.83 30.02 6.04
N LEU A 207 -6.39 30.80 5.10
CA LEU A 207 -5.87 30.90 3.73
C LEU A 207 -4.46 31.49 3.66
N GLU A 208 -4.18 32.54 4.45
CA GLU A 208 -2.85 33.16 4.50
C GLU A 208 -1.79 32.23 5.08
N LYS A 209 -2.07 31.59 6.21
CA LYS A 209 -1.20 30.54 6.79
C LYS A 209 -0.98 29.39 5.81
N PHE A 210 -2.02 28.97 5.12
CA PHE A 210 -1.92 27.90 4.14
C PHE A 210 -1.08 28.29 2.91
N ASN A 211 -1.19 29.53 2.45
CA ASN A 211 -0.38 30.03 1.32
C ASN A 211 1.12 30.03 1.64
N SER A 212 1.52 30.35 2.87
CA SER A 212 2.92 30.25 3.27
C SER A 212 3.38 28.77 3.31
N TYR A 213 2.60 27.88 3.90
CA TYR A 213 2.90 26.43 3.89
C TYR A 213 2.98 25.85 2.47
N VAL A 214 2.11 26.28 1.56
CA VAL A 214 2.14 25.89 0.13
C VAL A 214 3.43 26.35 -0.54
N SER A 215 3.89 27.58 -0.25
CA SER A 215 5.16 28.07 -0.78
C SER A 215 6.35 27.23 -0.32
N ASP A 216 6.45 27.00 0.99
CA ASP A 216 7.53 26.21 1.59
C ASP A 216 7.49 24.76 1.12
N PHE A 217 6.28 24.19 0.99
CA PHE A 217 6.07 22.86 0.44
C PHE A 217 6.58 22.74 -1.01
N ASN A 218 6.23 23.70 -1.88
CA ASN A 218 6.69 23.68 -3.28
C ASN A 218 8.20 23.91 -3.42
N ILE A 219 8.82 24.70 -2.53
CA ILE A 219 10.28 24.87 -2.49
C ILE A 219 10.94 23.54 -2.14
N GLY A 220 10.50 22.89 -1.07
CA GLY A 220 11.01 21.58 -0.65
C GLY A 220 10.79 20.48 -1.70
N ALA A 221 9.63 20.45 -2.37
CA ALA A 221 9.34 19.51 -3.45
C ALA A 221 10.27 19.70 -4.64
N LYS A 222 10.48 20.96 -5.09
CA LYS A 222 11.42 21.27 -6.17
C LYS A 222 12.86 20.90 -5.82
N ASP A 223 13.26 21.12 -4.58
CA ASP A 223 14.60 20.78 -4.12
C ASP A 223 14.85 19.27 -4.08
N LEU A 224 13.81 18.47 -3.76
CA LEU A 224 13.89 17.01 -3.89
C LEU A 224 14.01 16.54 -5.33
N LEU A 225 13.30 17.18 -6.29
CA LEU A 225 13.43 16.85 -7.73
C LEU A 225 14.79 17.22 -8.32
N LYS A 226 15.46 18.27 -7.81
CA LYS A 226 16.84 18.58 -8.24
C LYS A 226 17.77 17.40 -8.01
N ASN A 227 17.47 16.54 -7.02
CA ASN A 227 18.21 15.31 -6.77
C ASN A 227 17.59 14.11 -7.50
N LYS A 228 17.65 14.14 -8.86
CA LYS A 228 17.12 13.12 -9.75
C LYS A 228 17.53 11.69 -9.33
N ARG A 229 18.75 11.54 -8.79
CA ARG A 229 19.25 10.24 -8.35
C ARG A 229 18.41 9.63 -7.22
N ILE A 230 18.06 10.42 -6.19
CA ILE A 230 17.21 9.93 -5.08
C ILE A 230 15.82 9.56 -5.60
N PHE A 231 15.26 10.37 -6.52
CA PHE A 231 13.94 10.14 -7.08
C PHE A 231 13.89 8.87 -7.92
N ILE A 232 14.83 8.70 -8.86
CA ILE A 232 14.91 7.50 -9.73
C ILE A 232 15.21 6.26 -8.89
N ASN A 233 16.17 6.33 -7.96
CA ASN A 233 16.46 5.22 -7.05
C ASN A 233 15.24 4.86 -6.19
N GLY A 234 14.46 5.86 -5.74
CA GLY A 234 13.21 5.62 -5.03
C GLY A 234 12.20 4.81 -5.86
N ILE A 235 12.05 5.12 -7.15
CA ILE A 235 11.20 4.33 -8.06
C ILE A 235 11.73 2.91 -8.22
N LEU A 236 13.04 2.75 -8.51
CA LEU A 236 13.65 1.42 -8.71
C LEU A 236 13.54 0.54 -7.45
N ILE A 237 13.82 1.11 -6.29
CA ILE A 237 13.68 0.40 -5.01
C ILE A 237 12.25 -0.04 -4.77
N ASN A 238 11.24 0.80 -5.10
CA ASN A 238 9.84 0.42 -4.96
C ASN A 238 9.40 -0.60 -6.01
N LEU A 239 9.97 -0.60 -7.24
CA LEU A 239 9.74 -1.67 -8.21
C LEU A 239 10.22 -3.02 -7.67
N VAL A 240 11.45 -3.07 -7.12
CA VAL A 240 11.97 -4.29 -6.49
C VAL A 240 11.10 -4.70 -5.30
N ALA A 241 10.68 -3.75 -4.46
CA ALA A 241 9.79 -4.02 -3.34
C ALA A 241 8.48 -4.67 -3.82
N LEU A 242 7.83 -4.09 -4.84
CA LEU A 242 6.58 -4.62 -5.39
C LEU A 242 6.78 -5.99 -6.05
N CYS A 243 7.89 -6.24 -6.74
CA CYS A 243 8.21 -7.57 -7.26
C CYS A 243 8.35 -8.61 -6.15
N CYS A 244 9.02 -8.27 -5.03
CA CYS A 244 9.08 -9.14 -3.85
C CYS A 244 7.68 -9.44 -3.28
N TYR A 245 6.78 -8.47 -3.29
CA TYR A 245 5.41 -8.64 -2.82
C TYR A 245 4.58 -9.49 -3.80
N TYR A 246 4.72 -9.26 -5.11
CA TYR A 246 3.90 -9.88 -6.15
C TYR A 246 4.26 -11.34 -6.44
N VAL A 247 5.47 -11.77 -6.08
CA VAL A 247 5.89 -13.16 -6.23
C VAL A 247 5.42 -14.07 -5.08
N ILE A 248 4.93 -13.50 -3.97
CA ILE A 248 4.52 -14.27 -2.78
C ILE A 248 3.49 -15.35 -3.08
N PRO A 249 2.42 -15.15 -3.91
CA PRO A 249 1.49 -16.21 -4.26
C PRO A 249 2.18 -17.43 -4.91
N LEU A 250 3.18 -17.23 -5.76
CA LEU A 250 3.96 -18.32 -6.33
C LEU A 250 4.72 -19.11 -5.25
N ILE A 251 5.37 -18.43 -4.32
CA ILE A 251 6.11 -19.07 -3.22
C ILE A 251 5.16 -19.90 -2.36
N ILE A 252 3.94 -19.38 -2.11
CA ILE A 252 2.91 -20.12 -1.37
C ILE A 252 2.41 -21.32 -2.17
N LEU A 253 2.31 -21.25 -3.49
CA LEU A 253 2.01 -22.42 -4.32
C LEU A 253 3.08 -23.50 -4.18
N PHE A 254 4.36 -23.12 -4.14
CA PHE A 254 5.43 -24.07 -3.85
C PHE A 254 5.27 -24.69 -2.44
N ALA A 255 4.80 -23.92 -1.46
CA ALA A 255 4.43 -24.48 -0.15
C ALA A 255 3.30 -25.50 -0.24
N MET A 256 2.37 -25.34 -1.17
CA MET A 256 1.27 -26.26 -1.47
C MET A 256 1.68 -27.38 -2.45
N ARG A 257 2.99 -27.56 -2.70
CA ARG A 257 3.57 -28.56 -3.62
C ARG A 257 3.10 -28.41 -5.08
N ASP A 258 2.78 -27.20 -5.48
CA ASP A 258 2.46 -26.87 -6.87
C ASP A 258 3.57 -26.05 -7.48
N TYR A 259 4.33 -26.67 -8.38
CA TYR A 259 5.50 -26.08 -9.03
C TYR A 259 5.25 -25.73 -10.51
N THR A 260 4.05 -26.02 -11.01
CA THR A 260 3.74 -25.96 -12.46
C THR A 260 2.68 -24.96 -12.84
N SER A 261 1.72 -24.64 -11.96
CA SER A 261 0.56 -23.80 -12.29
C SER A 261 0.95 -22.35 -12.59
N LEU A 262 2.02 -21.82 -11.99
CA LEU A 262 2.48 -20.45 -12.18
C LEU A 262 4.01 -20.41 -12.36
N ASN A 263 4.48 -19.43 -13.12
CA ASN A 263 5.87 -19.00 -13.13
C ASN A 263 6.02 -17.59 -12.54
N VAL A 264 7.27 -17.13 -12.36
CA VAL A 264 7.56 -15.82 -11.75
C VAL A 264 6.90 -14.68 -12.53
N PHE A 265 6.96 -14.71 -13.85
CA PHE A 265 6.37 -13.67 -14.69
C PHE A 265 4.84 -13.60 -14.55
N THR A 266 4.16 -14.75 -14.70
CA THR A 266 2.70 -14.82 -14.56
C THR A 266 2.25 -14.47 -13.16
N ALA A 267 2.99 -14.85 -12.12
CA ALA A 267 2.69 -14.48 -10.73
C ALA A 267 2.74 -12.96 -10.52
N ILE A 268 3.76 -12.28 -11.05
CA ILE A 268 3.90 -10.82 -10.94
C ILE A 268 2.77 -10.11 -11.70
N ILE A 269 2.47 -10.54 -12.94
CA ILE A 269 1.40 -9.95 -13.77
C ILE A 269 0.04 -10.14 -13.10
N THR A 270 -0.26 -11.35 -12.62
CA THR A 270 -1.53 -11.68 -11.94
C THR A 270 -1.70 -10.86 -10.67
N SER A 271 -0.65 -10.77 -9.85
CA SER A 271 -0.66 -9.96 -8.62
C SER A 271 -0.85 -8.47 -8.93
N ALA A 272 -0.23 -7.95 -10.00
CA ALA A 272 -0.43 -6.56 -10.42
C ALA A 272 -1.90 -6.27 -10.77
N TYR A 273 -2.58 -7.20 -11.47
CA TYR A 273 -4.01 -7.10 -11.80
C TYR A 273 -4.88 -7.10 -10.54
N VAL A 274 -4.59 -8.00 -9.59
CA VAL A 274 -5.28 -8.05 -8.28
C VAL A 274 -5.13 -6.71 -7.55
N MET A 275 -3.92 -6.16 -7.50
CA MET A 275 -3.66 -4.89 -6.81
C MET A 275 -4.35 -3.70 -7.49
N LEU A 276 -4.47 -3.68 -8.81
CA LEU A 276 -5.21 -2.63 -9.52
C LEU A 276 -6.70 -2.63 -9.15
N ILE A 277 -7.34 -3.80 -8.97
CA ILE A 277 -8.73 -3.88 -8.50
C ILE A 277 -8.84 -3.46 -7.03
N GLY A 278 -7.94 -3.91 -6.17
CA GLY A 278 -7.98 -3.59 -4.74
C GLY A 278 -7.77 -2.12 -4.42
N SER A 279 -7.11 -1.37 -5.29
CA SER A 279 -6.68 0.00 -5.02
C SER A 279 -7.81 1.04 -4.87
N PHE A 280 -9.00 0.76 -5.39
CA PHE A 280 -10.16 1.66 -5.29
C PHE A 280 -11.23 1.19 -4.29
N VAL A 281 -10.99 0.09 -3.57
CA VAL A 281 -11.93 -0.42 -2.57
C VAL A 281 -11.78 0.37 -1.26
N PRO A 282 -12.84 1.06 -0.79
CA PRO A 282 -12.76 1.95 0.37
C PRO A 282 -12.83 1.21 1.72
N ILE A 283 -12.38 -0.04 1.76
CA ILE A 283 -12.39 -0.89 2.94
C ILE A 283 -10.95 -1.07 3.44
N PRO A 284 -10.70 -1.10 4.76
CA PRO A 284 -9.38 -1.38 5.30
C PRO A 284 -8.75 -2.62 4.68
N GLY A 285 -7.50 -2.52 4.26
CA GLY A 285 -6.77 -3.59 3.58
C GLY A 285 -7.31 -3.97 2.20
N GLY A 286 -8.20 -3.16 1.59
CA GLY A 286 -8.84 -3.47 0.31
C GLY A 286 -9.72 -4.74 0.35
N SER A 287 -10.20 -5.12 1.57
CA SER A 287 -10.95 -6.36 1.78
C SER A 287 -12.20 -6.43 0.91
N GLY A 288 -12.52 -7.61 0.42
CA GLY A 288 -13.56 -7.87 -0.56
C GLY A 288 -13.05 -7.71 -2.00
N GLY A 289 -12.47 -6.58 -2.36
CA GLY A 289 -11.97 -6.33 -3.71
C GLY A 289 -10.69 -7.07 -4.05
N LEU A 290 -9.74 -7.14 -3.11
CA LEU A 290 -8.51 -7.91 -3.31
C LEU A 290 -8.78 -9.41 -3.36
N GLU A 291 -9.66 -9.93 -2.50
CA GLU A 291 -10.05 -11.35 -2.52
C GLU A 291 -10.80 -11.69 -3.80
N TYR A 292 -11.74 -10.86 -4.22
CA TYR A 292 -12.43 -11.04 -5.49
C TYR A 292 -11.45 -11.05 -6.66
N GLY A 293 -10.58 -10.04 -6.75
CA GLY A 293 -9.56 -9.98 -7.79
C GLY A 293 -8.60 -11.17 -7.74
N PHE A 294 -8.21 -11.62 -6.53
CA PHE A 294 -7.35 -12.79 -6.36
C PHE A 294 -8.01 -14.06 -6.91
N VAL A 295 -9.23 -14.35 -6.48
CA VAL A 295 -9.98 -15.53 -6.97
C VAL A 295 -10.20 -15.43 -8.48
N ALA A 296 -10.59 -14.28 -8.99
CA ALA A 296 -10.86 -14.07 -10.40
C ALA A 296 -9.62 -14.30 -11.29
N PHE A 297 -8.43 -13.80 -10.92
CA PHE A 297 -7.25 -13.90 -11.77
C PHE A 297 -6.39 -15.14 -11.49
N PHE A 298 -6.19 -15.53 -10.24
CA PHE A 298 -5.46 -16.77 -9.93
C PHE A 298 -6.29 -18.02 -10.29
N GLY A 299 -7.61 -17.90 -10.34
CA GLY A 299 -8.53 -18.97 -10.79
C GLY A 299 -8.31 -19.42 -12.23
N TYR A 300 -7.73 -18.57 -13.10
CA TYR A 300 -7.34 -19.00 -14.46
C TYR A 300 -6.24 -20.07 -14.47
N PHE A 301 -5.41 -20.11 -13.42
CA PHE A 301 -4.32 -21.06 -13.30
C PHE A 301 -4.65 -22.23 -12.36
N LEU A 302 -5.63 -22.05 -11.47
CA LEU A 302 -5.97 -23.00 -10.41
C LEU A 302 -7.44 -23.36 -10.52
N GLN A 303 -7.75 -24.47 -11.16
CA GLN A 303 -9.13 -24.94 -11.36
C GLN A 303 -9.79 -25.50 -10.09
N ALA A 304 -8.99 -25.92 -9.09
CA ALA A 304 -9.49 -26.47 -7.83
C ALA A 304 -9.86 -25.36 -6.84
N SER A 305 -11.14 -25.15 -6.58
CA SER A 305 -11.66 -24.09 -5.71
C SER A 305 -11.08 -24.09 -4.28
N GLY A 306 -10.91 -25.26 -3.66
CA GLY A 306 -10.33 -25.36 -2.32
C GLY A 306 -8.86 -24.97 -2.26
N LYS A 307 -8.06 -25.33 -3.28
CA LYS A 307 -6.65 -24.93 -3.38
C LYS A 307 -6.50 -23.43 -3.59
N LEU A 308 -7.33 -22.83 -4.44
CA LEU A 308 -7.35 -21.39 -4.69
C LEU A 308 -7.72 -20.61 -3.42
N THR A 309 -8.71 -21.09 -2.66
CA THR A 309 -9.11 -20.49 -1.38
C THR A 309 -7.99 -20.60 -0.34
N ALA A 310 -7.32 -21.75 -0.23
CA ALA A 310 -6.19 -21.93 0.66
C ALA A 310 -5.03 -20.98 0.30
N LEU A 311 -4.70 -20.86 -0.99
CA LEU A 311 -3.69 -19.93 -1.49
C LEU A 311 -4.04 -18.48 -1.10
N MET A 312 -5.26 -18.05 -1.30
CA MET A 312 -5.74 -16.70 -0.96
C MET A 312 -5.62 -16.43 0.56
N ILE A 313 -6.00 -17.37 1.40
CA ILE A 313 -5.91 -17.24 2.86
C ILE A 313 -4.45 -17.10 3.29
N LEU A 314 -3.56 -17.97 2.82
CA LEU A 314 -2.13 -17.92 3.14
C LEU A 314 -1.49 -16.64 2.64
N TRP A 315 -1.86 -16.18 1.43
CA TRP A 315 -1.41 -14.90 0.91
C TRP A 315 -1.83 -13.73 1.81
N ARG A 316 -3.08 -13.68 2.27
CA ARG A 316 -3.55 -12.67 3.23
C ARG A 316 -2.84 -12.75 4.57
N LEU A 317 -2.59 -13.96 5.07
CA LEU A 317 -1.85 -14.16 6.32
C LEU A 317 -0.44 -13.55 6.23
N VAL A 318 0.29 -13.83 5.15
CA VAL A 318 1.66 -13.36 4.96
C VAL A 318 1.71 -11.87 4.63
N THR A 319 0.85 -11.39 3.72
CA THR A 319 0.99 -10.03 3.16
C THR A 319 0.24 -8.96 3.94
N TYR A 320 -0.86 -9.30 4.59
CA TYR A 320 -1.72 -8.35 5.27
C TYR A 320 -1.67 -8.51 6.81
N TYR A 321 -2.07 -9.67 7.33
CA TYR A 321 -2.19 -9.85 8.78
C TYR A 321 -0.83 -9.80 9.48
N LEU A 322 0.20 -10.45 8.92
CA LEU A 322 1.54 -10.40 9.48
C LEU A 322 2.08 -8.95 9.52
N GLY A 323 1.79 -8.14 8.49
CA GLY A 323 2.16 -6.72 8.46
C GLY A 323 1.50 -5.90 9.56
N ILE A 324 0.21 -6.11 9.80
CA ILE A 324 -0.53 -5.45 10.89
C ILE A 324 0.02 -5.86 12.25
N ILE A 325 0.22 -7.15 12.50
CA ILE A 325 0.72 -7.67 13.78
C ILE A 325 2.14 -7.15 14.04
N ALA A 326 3.04 -7.28 13.06
CA ALA A 326 4.41 -6.81 13.18
C ALA A 326 4.46 -5.28 13.36
N GLY A 327 3.64 -4.53 12.63
CA GLY A 327 3.52 -3.08 12.78
C GLY A 327 3.03 -2.66 14.16
N ALA A 328 2.00 -3.34 14.70
CA ALA A 328 1.48 -3.11 16.04
C ALA A 328 2.53 -3.38 17.13
N ILE A 329 3.31 -4.46 16.98
CA ILE A 329 4.39 -4.80 17.94
C ILE A 329 5.50 -3.76 17.87
N ILE A 330 6.03 -3.48 16.67
CA ILE A 330 7.18 -2.58 16.46
C ILE A 330 6.84 -1.14 16.85
N MET A 331 5.62 -0.68 16.63
CA MET A 331 5.14 0.64 17.04
C MET A 331 5.32 0.87 18.55
N ASN A 332 5.10 -0.17 19.38
CA ASN A 332 5.16 -0.09 20.84
C ASN A 332 6.57 -0.27 21.42
N ILE A 333 7.56 -0.68 20.65
CA ILE A 333 8.94 -0.81 21.10
C ILE A 333 9.49 0.59 21.43
N LYS A 334 9.99 0.80 22.65
CA LYS A 334 10.62 2.07 23.03
C LYS A 334 11.94 2.26 22.28
N GLU A 335 12.15 3.44 21.71
CA GLU A 335 13.45 3.81 21.12
C GLU A 335 14.43 4.13 22.26
N LYS A 336 15.58 3.42 22.27
CA LYS A 336 16.67 3.75 23.20
C LYS A 336 17.24 5.11 22.80
N GLY A 337 17.13 6.12 23.65
CA GLY A 337 17.78 7.42 23.46
C GLY A 337 16.85 8.64 23.28
N LYS A 338 15.72 8.67 23.95
CA LYS A 338 14.99 9.91 24.25
C LYS A 338 14.71 10.00 25.72
#